data_c953b5864c055221813c3c87666dd684
#
_entry.id   c953b5864c055221813c3c87666dd684
#
_cell.length_a   1.000
_cell.length_b   1.000
_cell.length_c   1.000
_cell.angle_alpha   90.00
_cell.angle_beta   90.00
_cell.angle_gamma   90.00
#
_symmetry.space_group_name_H-M   'P 1'
#
loop_
_entity.id
_entity.type
_entity.pdbx_description
1 polymer ?
#
loop_
_entity_poly.entity_id
_entity_poly.type
_entity_poly.pdbx_seq_one_letter_code
_entity_poly.pdbx_strand_id
1 'polypeptide(L)'
;MQGLYMEQLALVLQGLAGIVVLAPLFLLVLLCMTSLIEWKLGEKTTAWACLIAIIFGLGAAWGIVLIMLGLDQRQLVLIVGDWVAMGSYHFTIQLVFDLLSVPMVILTFLLCGIIVAFTNRYLHRESGYHRFFVFFALFLAGMVVAALAGTIEMLLVGWEMVGLSSVMLVAFFQERPQPIRNALRLWVVYRVADAALLLAVVVMHHQGETGTGHLLWGESSWPQKPAVLLPFWSWWVGLLLVIAAAGKSALLPFSGWLPRAMEGPTPSSAIFYGALSVHLGVFLLLRLGHLWESIPSLAYLLAVLGLGTALFAYLAGSVQTDIKSVLAFASLIQVGLIVAEIGVGWRYIPLAHLVGNACLRTFQFIRAPSLLHDRRRMESALGGHLPRPSEPFPLARAELRLW
;
A
#
# COMPACT_ATOMS: atom_id res chain seq x y z
N MET A 1 -25.23 2.14 -35.45
CA MET A 1 -24.58 3.24 -34.72
C MET A 1 -24.26 2.90 -33.27
N GLN A 2 -25.18 2.35 -32.47
CA GLN A 2 -24.93 1.97 -31.08
C GLN A 2 -23.81 0.91 -30.90
N GLY A 3 -23.74 -0.11 -31.75
CA GLY A 3 -22.70 -1.14 -31.68
C GLY A 3 -21.29 -0.59 -31.91
N LEU A 4 -21.14 0.27 -32.92
CA LEU A 4 -19.85 0.91 -33.22
C LEU A 4 -19.39 1.85 -32.10
N TYR A 5 -20.32 2.54 -31.45
CA TYR A 5 -20.02 3.39 -30.29
C TYR A 5 -19.56 2.58 -29.08
N MET A 6 -20.21 1.45 -28.78
CA MET A 6 -19.82 0.56 -27.69
C MET A 6 -18.44 -0.07 -27.90
N GLU A 7 -18.13 -0.45 -29.15
CA GLU A 7 -16.81 -1.00 -29.52
C GLU A 7 -15.69 0.05 -29.35
N GLN A 8 -15.92 1.27 -29.83
CA GLN A 8 -14.98 2.37 -29.64
C GLN A 8 -14.77 2.70 -28.16
N LEU A 9 -15.83 2.70 -27.37
CA LEU A 9 -15.75 2.94 -25.93
C LEU A 9 -14.94 1.85 -25.21
N ALA A 10 -15.15 0.59 -25.59
CA ALA A 10 -14.37 -0.54 -25.05
C ALA A 10 -12.88 -0.40 -25.34
N LEU A 11 -12.52 0.00 -26.57
CA LEU A 11 -11.13 0.27 -26.96
C LEU A 11 -10.50 1.41 -26.14
N VAL A 12 -11.25 2.49 -25.94
CA VAL A 12 -10.80 3.63 -25.10
C VAL A 12 -10.55 3.17 -23.67
N LEU A 13 -11.49 2.42 -23.07
CA LEU A 13 -11.34 1.89 -21.71
C LEU A 13 -10.14 0.95 -21.58
N GLN A 14 -9.94 0.04 -22.54
CA GLN A 14 -8.78 -0.83 -22.56
C GLN A 14 -7.47 -0.02 -22.68
N GLY A 15 -7.45 1.00 -23.54
CA GLY A 15 -6.30 1.89 -23.68
C GLY A 15 -5.98 2.65 -22.39
N LEU A 16 -6.98 3.23 -21.72
CA LEU A 16 -6.80 3.94 -20.45
C LEU A 16 -6.34 2.99 -19.33
N ALA A 17 -6.96 1.82 -19.21
CA ALA A 17 -6.54 0.82 -18.21
C ALA A 17 -5.11 0.31 -18.48
N GLY A 18 -4.76 0.12 -19.75
CA GLY A 18 -3.40 -0.16 -20.17
C GLY A 18 -2.42 0.92 -19.69
N ILE A 19 -2.73 2.20 -19.87
CA ILE A 19 -1.88 3.30 -19.42
C ILE A 19 -1.71 3.29 -17.90
N VAL A 20 -2.79 3.06 -17.13
CA VAL A 20 -2.73 3.01 -15.65
C VAL A 20 -1.71 1.97 -15.18
N VAL A 21 -1.67 0.79 -15.78
CA VAL A 21 -0.79 -0.31 -15.36
C VAL A 21 0.58 -0.24 -16.04
N LEU A 22 0.61 0.04 -17.35
CA LEU A 22 1.84 -0.01 -18.13
C LEU A 22 2.76 1.19 -17.89
N ALA A 23 2.23 2.37 -17.54
CA ALA A 23 3.09 3.52 -17.28
C ALA A 23 4.05 3.30 -16.10
N PRO A 24 3.62 2.80 -14.91
CA PRO A 24 4.53 2.43 -13.82
C PRO A 24 5.46 1.27 -14.17
N LEU A 25 4.96 0.25 -14.89
CA LEU A 25 5.79 -0.90 -15.31
C LEU A 25 6.87 -0.48 -16.31
N PHE A 26 6.52 0.36 -17.28
CA PHE A 26 7.49 0.91 -18.23
C PHE A 26 8.55 1.75 -17.53
N LEU A 27 8.14 2.60 -16.57
CA LEU A 27 9.07 3.36 -15.74
C LEU A 27 10.04 2.43 -15.00
N LEU A 28 9.54 1.36 -14.40
CA LEU A 28 10.36 0.36 -13.70
C LEU A 28 11.39 -0.26 -14.65
N VAL A 29 10.93 -0.74 -15.82
CA VAL A 29 11.81 -1.35 -16.82
C VAL A 29 12.85 -0.36 -17.32
N LEU A 30 12.46 0.89 -17.61
CA LEU A 30 13.36 1.95 -18.05
C LEU A 30 14.47 2.21 -17.03
N LEU A 31 14.11 2.38 -15.73
CA LEU A 31 15.08 2.65 -14.68
C LEU A 31 15.97 1.44 -14.38
N CYS A 32 15.42 0.22 -14.42
CA CYS A 32 16.20 -1.00 -14.28
C CYS A 32 17.20 -1.17 -15.44
N MET A 33 16.77 -0.97 -16.68
CA MET A 33 17.64 -1.11 -17.85
C MET A 33 18.78 -0.09 -17.84
N THR A 34 18.47 1.18 -17.50
CA THR A 34 19.50 2.21 -17.40
C THR A 34 20.51 1.92 -16.27
N SER A 35 20.04 1.28 -15.19
CA SER A 35 20.91 0.83 -14.10
C SER A 35 21.82 -0.34 -14.53
N LEU A 36 21.28 -1.31 -15.28
CA LEU A 36 22.02 -2.49 -15.75
C LEU A 36 23.10 -2.13 -16.80
N ILE A 37 22.82 -1.15 -17.65
CA ILE A 37 23.74 -0.68 -18.70
C ILE A 37 24.73 0.36 -18.13
N GLU A 38 24.66 0.64 -16.83
CA GLU A 38 25.44 1.68 -16.15
C GLU A 38 25.26 3.09 -16.73
N TRP A 39 24.22 3.31 -17.53
CA TRP A 39 23.85 4.61 -18.05
C TRP A 39 23.11 5.44 -17.01
N LYS A 40 23.87 6.16 -16.20
CA LYS A 40 23.32 6.99 -15.13
C LYS A 40 22.54 8.18 -15.71
N LEU A 41 21.21 8.07 -15.64
CA LEU A 41 20.35 9.23 -15.92
C LEU A 41 20.61 10.34 -14.90
N GLY A 42 20.61 11.59 -15.35
CA GLY A 42 20.71 12.72 -14.45
C GLY A 42 19.51 12.79 -13.48
N GLU A 43 19.71 13.35 -12.29
CA GLU A 43 18.67 13.44 -11.26
C GLU A 43 17.37 14.07 -11.77
N LYS A 44 17.49 15.18 -12.53
CA LYS A 44 16.32 15.85 -13.14
C LYS A 44 15.58 14.95 -14.12
N THR A 45 16.30 14.24 -14.97
CA THR A 45 15.71 13.32 -15.97
C THR A 45 14.97 12.19 -15.28
N THR A 46 15.57 11.59 -14.25
CA THR A 46 14.95 10.52 -13.44
C THR A 46 13.67 11.01 -12.78
N ALA A 47 13.72 12.18 -12.11
CA ALA A 47 12.54 12.75 -11.46
C ALA A 47 11.42 13.08 -12.48
N TRP A 48 11.76 13.66 -13.63
CA TRP A 48 10.79 13.94 -14.69
C TRP A 48 10.18 12.68 -15.28
N ALA A 49 10.98 11.62 -15.53
CA ALA A 49 10.45 10.33 -15.99
C ALA A 49 9.41 9.77 -15.02
N CYS A 50 9.70 9.82 -13.70
CA CYS A 50 8.75 9.40 -12.67
C CYS A 50 7.47 10.24 -12.66
N LEU A 51 7.60 11.58 -12.73
CA LEU A 51 6.44 12.48 -12.74
C LEU A 51 5.58 12.28 -13.99
N ILE A 52 6.19 12.09 -15.15
CA ILE A 52 5.48 11.82 -16.42
C ILE A 52 4.67 10.52 -16.29
N ALA A 53 5.27 9.43 -15.84
CA ALA A 53 4.57 8.16 -15.65
C ALA A 53 3.39 8.30 -14.67
N ILE A 54 3.58 9.03 -13.57
CA ILE A 54 2.54 9.30 -12.57
C ILE A 54 1.41 10.16 -13.15
N ILE A 55 1.72 11.23 -13.89
CA ILE A 55 0.72 12.11 -14.48
C ILE A 55 -0.12 11.36 -15.53
N PHE A 56 0.52 10.56 -16.39
CA PHE A 56 -0.21 9.74 -17.37
C PHE A 56 -1.09 8.69 -16.69
N GLY A 57 -0.57 7.97 -15.67
CA GLY A 57 -1.34 7.00 -14.92
C GLY A 57 -2.52 7.62 -14.16
N LEU A 58 -2.30 8.77 -13.49
CA LEU A 58 -3.33 9.51 -12.78
C LEU A 58 -4.40 10.06 -13.74
N GLY A 59 -3.97 10.65 -14.87
CA GLY A 59 -4.88 11.16 -15.88
C GLY A 59 -5.75 10.05 -16.50
N ALA A 60 -5.16 8.90 -16.79
CA ALA A 60 -5.88 7.72 -17.29
C ALA A 60 -6.89 7.18 -16.23
N ALA A 61 -6.48 7.12 -14.95
CA ALA A 61 -7.38 6.71 -13.87
C ALA A 61 -8.59 7.65 -13.74
N TRP A 62 -8.37 8.97 -13.81
CA TRP A 62 -9.47 9.95 -13.85
C TRP A 62 -10.34 9.82 -15.10
N GLY A 63 -9.75 9.53 -16.26
CA GLY A 63 -10.49 9.26 -17.49
C GLY A 63 -11.45 8.07 -17.32
N ILE A 64 -11.01 6.98 -16.69
CA ILE A 64 -11.87 5.83 -16.37
C ILE A 64 -13.00 6.24 -15.43
N VAL A 65 -12.71 7.01 -14.37
CA VAL A 65 -13.73 7.52 -13.44
C VAL A 65 -14.82 8.30 -14.17
N LEU A 66 -14.42 9.23 -15.04
CA LEU A 66 -15.37 10.04 -15.80
C LEU A 66 -16.27 9.19 -16.71
N ILE A 67 -15.71 8.16 -17.36
CA ILE A 67 -16.48 7.23 -18.18
C ILE A 67 -17.43 6.40 -17.32
N MET A 68 -16.96 5.86 -16.18
CA MET A 68 -17.80 5.11 -15.25
C MET A 68 -18.98 5.94 -14.74
N LEU A 69 -18.75 7.21 -14.39
CA LEU A 69 -19.79 8.14 -13.96
C LEU A 69 -20.78 8.47 -15.11
N GLY A 70 -20.27 8.64 -16.33
CA GLY A 70 -21.10 8.92 -17.50
C GLY A 70 -21.99 7.75 -17.91
N LEU A 71 -21.59 6.53 -17.61
CA LEU A 71 -22.32 5.29 -17.89
C LEU A 71 -23.17 4.79 -16.69
N ASP A 72 -23.11 5.48 -15.54
CA ASP A 72 -23.69 5.01 -14.27
C ASP A 72 -23.22 3.59 -13.87
N GLN A 73 -21.98 3.23 -14.25
CA GLN A 73 -21.37 1.95 -13.93
C GLN A 73 -20.52 2.05 -12.66
N ARG A 74 -20.78 1.16 -11.69
CA ARG A 74 -20.04 1.11 -10.42
C ARG A 74 -18.84 0.18 -10.46
N GLN A 75 -18.71 -0.62 -11.50
CA GLN A 75 -17.63 -1.57 -11.70
C GLN A 75 -17.31 -1.70 -13.19
N LEU A 76 -16.01 -1.74 -13.49
CA LEU A 76 -15.47 -2.09 -14.79
C LEU A 76 -14.46 -3.22 -14.60
N VAL A 77 -14.72 -4.34 -15.27
CA VAL A 77 -13.84 -5.51 -15.26
C VAL A 77 -13.23 -5.65 -16.64
N LEU A 78 -11.91 -5.67 -16.72
CA LEU A 78 -11.15 -5.83 -17.96
C LEU A 78 -10.32 -7.10 -17.88
N ILE A 79 -10.65 -8.06 -18.70
CA ILE A 79 -9.89 -9.31 -18.86
C ILE A 79 -8.86 -9.07 -19.96
N VAL A 80 -7.58 -9.16 -19.59
CA VAL A 80 -6.47 -8.99 -20.55
C VAL A 80 -6.15 -10.29 -21.26
N GLY A 81 -6.27 -11.43 -20.56
CA GLY A 81 -6.04 -12.77 -21.08
C GLY A 81 -5.44 -13.70 -20.04
N ASP A 82 -5.28 -14.95 -20.40
CA ASP A 82 -4.65 -15.97 -19.55
C ASP A 82 -3.14 -15.92 -19.75
N TRP A 83 -2.37 -15.79 -18.66
CA TRP A 83 -0.91 -15.86 -18.70
C TRP A 83 -0.38 -17.28 -18.49
N VAL A 84 -1.17 -18.12 -17.85
CA VAL A 84 -0.92 -19.56 -17.72
C VAL A 84 -2.24 -20.32 -17.82
N ALA A 85 -2.30 -21.33 -18.68
CA ALA A 85 -3.40 -22.27 -18.80
C ALA A 85 -2.85 -23.70 -18.73
N MET A 86 -3.20 -24.45 -17.70
CA MET A 86 -2.78 -25.83 -17.50
C MET A 86 -3.98 -26.71 -17.12
N GLY A 87 -4.51 -27.47 -18.08
CA GLY A 87 -5.68 -28.31 -17.85
C GLY A 87 -6.91 -27.49 -17.49
N SER A 88 -7.47 -27.69 -16.30
CA SER A 88 -8.59 -26.92 -15.77
C SER A 88 -8.18 -25.62 -15.05
N TYR A 89 -6.88 -25.38 -14.87
CA TYR A 89 -6.37 -24.21 -14.17
C TYR A 89 -6.05 -23.08 -15.15
N HIS A 90 -6.71 -21.94 -14.96
CA HIS A 90 -6.50 -20.73 -15.76
C HIS A 90 -6.11 -19.58 -14.84
N PHE A 91 -4.92 -19.03 -15.05
CA PHE A 91 -4.46 -17.83 -14.35
C PHE A 91 -4.68 -16.61 -15.24
N THR A 92 -5.76 -15.90 -15.00
CA THR A 92 -6.21 -14.79 -15.85
C THR A 92 -5.69 -13.46 -15.31
N ILE A 93 -5.14 -12.63 -16.19
CA ILE A 93 -4.83 -11.23 -15.87
C ILE A 93 -6.14 -10.45 -16.00
N GLN A 94 -6.66 -10.01 -14.87
CA GLN A 94 -7.92 -9.29 -14.77
C GLN A 94 -7.75 -8.01 -13.97
N LEU A 95 -8.20 -6.87 -14.51
CA LEU A 95 -8.19 -5.57 -13.87
C LEU A 95 -9.60 -5.19 -13.44
N VAL A 96 -9.76 -4.79 -12.19
CA VAL A 96 -11.05 -4.37 -11.62
C VAL A 96 -10.98 -2.92 -11.15
N PHE A 97 -11.81 -2.08 -11.76
CA PHE A 97 -12.04 -0.70 -11.36
C PHE A 97 -13.38 -0.61 -10.68
N ASP A 98 -13.38 -0.32 -9.39
CA ASP A 98 -14.58 -0.20 -8.56
C ASP A 98 -14.41 0.86 -7.46
N LEU A 99 -15.41 1.00 -6.59
CA LEU A 99 -15.43 1.98 -5.50
C LEU A 99 -14.31 1.77 -4.46
N LEU A 100 -13.62 0.63 -4.45
CA LEU A 100 -12.49 0.36 -3.57
C LEU A 100 -11.15 0.56 -4.28
N SER A 101 -10.99 -0.01 -5.48
CA SER A 101 -9.73 0.02 -6.24
C SER A 101 -9.39 1.40 -6.78
N VAL A 102 -10.40 2.12 -7.31
CA VAL A 102 -10.19 3.45 -7.93
C VAL A 102 -9.67 4.49 -6.94
N PRO A 103 -10.26 4.69 -5.74
CA PRO A 103 -9.70 5.59 -4.74
C PRO A 103 -8.27 5.21 -4.35
N MET A 104 -7.97 3.89 -4.24
CA MET A 104 -6.63 3.43 -3.87
C MET A 104 -5.59 3.71 -4.95
N VAL A 105 -5.94 3.55 -6.23
CA VAL A 105 -5.07 3.87 -7.38
C VAL A 105 -4.82 5.38 -7.48
N ILE A 106 -5.87 6.19 -7.37
CA ILE A 106 -5.75 7.66 -7.40
C ILE A 106 -4.88 8.13 -6.23
N LEU A 107 -5.13 7.63 -5.02
CA LEU A 107 -4.32 7.92 -3.83
C LEU A 107 -2.85 7.54 -4.05
N THR A 108 -2.59 6.37 -4.64
CA THR A 108 -1.25 5.90 -4.95
C THR A 108 -0.52 6.86 -5.89
N PHE A 109 -1.11 7.23 -7.01
CA PHE A 109 -0.47 8.17 -7.95
C PHE A 109 -0.29 9.56 -7.33
N LEU A 110 -1.29 10.07 -6.63
CA LEU A 110 -1.25 11.40 -6.00
C LEU A 110 -0.12 11.49 -4.96
N LEU A 111 -0.07 10.54 -4.02
CA LEU A 111 0.95 10.55 -2.97
C LEU A 111 2.34 10.26 -3.53
N CYS A 112 2.47 9.34 -4.50
CA CYS A 112 3.72 9.09 -5.20
C CYS A 112 4.23 10.34 -5.93
N GLY A 113 3.36 11.11 -6.58
CA GLY A 113 3.73 12.37 -7.24
C GLY A 113 4.28 13.41 -6.26
N ILE A 114 3.62 13.59 -5.11
CA ILE A 114 4.08 14.47 -4.04
C ILE A 114 5.46 14.02 -3.52
N ILE A 115 5.62 12.72 -3.30
CA ILE A 115 6.87 12.15 -2.79
C ILE A 115 8.01 12.26 -3.81
N VAL A 116 7.77 12.09 -5.11
CA VAL A 116 8.81 12.33 -6.14
C VAL A 116 9.31 13.77 -6.10
N ALA A 117 8.39 14.74 -6.02
CA ALA A 117 8.75 16.17 -5.94
C ALA A 117 9.56 16.50 -4.67
N PHE A 118 9.20 15.89 -3.54
CA PHE A 118 9.94 16.01 -2.28
C PHE A 118 11.31 15.34 -2.35
N THR A 119 11.37 14.11 -2.85
CA THR A 119 12.57 13.28 -2.93
C THR A 119 13.65 13.91 -3.81
N ASN A 120 13.26 14.53 -4.92
CA ASN A 120 14.19 15.21 -5.82
C ASN A 120 15.04 16.29 -5.12
N ARG A 121 14.50 16.93 -4.07
CA ARG A 121 15.22 17.88 -3.23
C ARG A 121 15.92 17.20 -2.06
N TYR A 122 15.27 16.21 -1.45
CA TYR A 122 15.74 15.54 -0.24
C TYR A 122 16.98 14.68 -0.49
N LEU A 123 17.04 13.94 -1.61
CA LEU A 123 18.15 13.07 -2.00
C LEU A 123 19.10 13.72 -3.03
N HIS A 124 19.04 15.05 -3.21
CA HIS A 124 19.94 15.74 -4.12
C HIS A 124 21.40 15.48 -3.79
N ARG A 125 22.19 15.01 -4.78
CA ARG A 125 23.62 14.60 -4.67
C ARG A 125 23.87 13.37 -3.78
N GLU A 126 22.83 12.61 -3.42
CA GLU A 126 23.00 11.34 -2.71
C GLU A 126 23.46 10.25 -3.69
N SER A 127 24.47 9.47 -3.29
CA SER A 127 25.06 8.42 -4.14
C SER A 127 24.05 7.36 -4.56
N GLY A 128 23.05 7.12 -3.73
CA GLY A 128 21.93 6.17 -3.97
C GLY A 128 20.73 6.73 -4.71
N TYR A 129 20.78 7.97 -5.26
CA TYR A 129 19.63 8.62 -5.87
C TYR A 129 18.90 7.75 -6.90
N HIS A 130 19.63 7.24 -7.90
CA HIS A 130 19.04 6.40 -8.96
C HIS A 130 18.46 5.09 -8.39
N ARG A 131 19.17 4.42 -7.47
CA ARG A 131 18.72 3.20 -6.78
C ARG A 131 17.42 3.43 -6.01
N PHE A 132 17.25 4.59 -5.35
CA PHE A 132 15.99 4.94 -4.71
C PHE A 132 14.83 4.91 -5.70
N PHE A 133 14.97 5.55 -6.87
CA PHE A 133 13.91 5.64 -7.86
C PHE A 133 13.60 4.32 -8.56
N VAL A 134 14.57 3.40 -8.68
CA VAL A 134 14.30 2.02 -9.14
C VAL A 134 13.36 1.31 -8.16
N PHE A 135 13.66 1.33 -6.87
CA PHE A 135 12.80 0.69 -5.87
C PHE A 135 11.47 1.42 -5.69
N PHE A 136 11.45 2.73 -5.86
CA PHE A 136 10.23 3.52 -5.87
C PHE A 136 9.33 3.17 -7.07
N ALA A 137 9.88 2.98 -8.26
CA ALA A 137 9.13 2.54 -9.43
C ALA A 137 8.57 1.12 -9.26
N LEU A 138 9.35 0.20 -8.65
CA LEU A 138 8.88 -1.13 -8.29
C LEU A 138 7.71 -1.06 -7.31
N PHE A 139 7.79 -0.18 -6.31
CA PHE A 139 6.71 0.06 -5.38
C PHE A 139 5.45 0.60 -6.06
N LEU A 140 5.60 1.64 -6.88
CA LEU A 140 4.47 2.25 -7.59
C LEU A 140 3.75 1.23 -8.48
N ALA A 141 4.53 0.45 -9.26
CA ALA A 141 3.98 -0.62 -10.09
C ALA A 141 3.25 -1.68 -9.25
N GLY A 142 3.88 -2.14 -8.16
CA GLY A 142 3.30 -3.12 -7.25
C GLY A 142 2.00 -2.66 -6.61
N MET A 143 1.94 -1.39 -6.15
CA MET A 143 0.71 -0.81 -5.58
C MET A 143 -0.43 -0.73 -6.59
N VAL A 144 -0.16 -0.31 -7.83
CA VAL A 144 -1.16 -0.23 -8.89
C VAL A 144 -1.67 -1.62 -9.25
N VAL A 145 -0.76 -2.60 -9.43
CA VAL A 145 -1.11 -3.99 -9.73
C VAL A 145 -1.95 -4.59 -8.60
N ALA A 146 -1.54 -4.43 -7.33
CA ALA A 146 -2.29 -4.96 -6.18
C ALA A 146 -3.67 -4.31 -6.02
N ALA A 147 -3.77 -2.99 -6.23
CA ALA A 147 -5.04 -2.26 -6.10
C ALA A 147 -6.06 -2.63 -7.18
N LEU A 148 -5.60 -2.90 -8.42
CA LEU A 148 -6.44 -3.26 -9.56
C LEU A 148 -6.60 -4.77 -9.75
N ALA A 149 -5.97 -5.59 -8.92
CA ALA A 149 -6.00 -7.04 -9.07
C ALA A 149 -7.44 -7.57 -9.05
N GLY A 150 -7.84 -8.21 -10.15
CA GLY A 150 -9.12 -8.91 -10.29
C GLY A 150 -9.04 -10.36 -9.85
N THR A 151 -7.82 -10.90 -9.67
CA THR A 151 -7.57 -12.24 -9.16
C THR A 151 -6.62 -12.17 -7.97
N ILE A 152 -6.67 -13.20 -7.10
CA ILE A 152 -5.82 -13.20 -5.90
C ILE A 152 -4.35 -13.43 -6.25
N GLU A 153 -4.08 -14.14 -7.34
CA GLU A 153 -2.73 -14.36 -7.86
C GLU A 153 -2.11 -13.04 -8.32
N MET A 154 -2.88 -12.23 -9.05
CA MET A 154 -2.43 -10.90 -9.46
C MET A 154 -2.21 -9.98 -8.25
N LEU A 155 -3.07 -10.08 -7.24
CA LEU A 155 -2.88 -9.36 -5.98
C LEU A 155 -1.57 -9.81 -5.29
N LEU A 156 -1.29 -11.13 -5.25
CA LEU A 156 -0.04 -11.67 -4.70
C LEU A 156 1.19 -11.10 -5.43
N VAL A 157 1.18 -11.00 -6.76
CA VAL A 157 2.28 -10.40 -7.54
C VAL A 157 2.53 -8.94 -7.10
N GLY A 158 1.49 -8.12 -7.08
CA GLY A 158 1.61 -6.73 -6.62
C GLY A 158 2.06 -6.61 -5.16
N TRP A 159 1.54 -7.49 -4.30
CA TRP A 159 1.90 -7.59 -2.88
C TRP A 159 3.39 -7.89 -2.66
N GLU A 160 3.96 -8.83 -3.44
CA GLU A 160 5.37 -9.16 -3.41
C GLU A 160 6.26 -8.02 -3.91
N MET A 161 5.86 -7.34 -4.99
CA MET A 161 6.57 -6.17 -5.50
C MET A 161 6.65 -5.05 -4.45
N VAL A 162 5.54 -4.78 -3.76
CA VAL A 162 5.48 -3.82 -2.64
C VAL A 162 6.35 -4.29 -1.47
N GLY A 163 6.32 -5.59 -1.14
CA GLY A 163 7.13 -6.17 -0.07
C GLY A 163 8.63 -6.04 -0.33
N LEU A 164 9.07 -6.44 -1.52
CA LEU A 164 10.47 -6.38 -1.92
C LEU A 164 10.99 -4.94 -1.95
N SER A 165 10.27 -4.02 -2.59
CA SER A 165 10.66 -2.60 -2.64
C SER A 165 10.75 -1.98 -1.24
N SER A 166 9.84 -2.36 -0.33
CA SER A 166 9.85 -1.91 1.07
C SER A 166 11.14 -2.33 1.78
N VAL A 167 11.52 -3.60 1.70
CA VAL A 167 12.73 -4.14 2.34
C VAL A 167 13.98 -3.47 1.79
N MET A 168 14.07 -3.30 0.46
CA MET A 168 15.21 -2.67 -0.20
C MET A 168 15.38 -1.20 0.21
N LEU A 169 14.26 -0.49 0.44
CA LEU A 169 14.32 0.91 0.88
C LEU A 169 14.57 1.08 2.39
N VAL A 170 14.27 0.08 3.23
CA VAL A 170 14.76 0.07 4.62
C VAL A 170 16.28 -0.12 4.64
N ALA A 171 16.82 -0.99 3.78
CA ALA A 171 18.26 -1.24 3.63
C ALA A 171 18.98 -0.16 2.78
N PHE A 172 18.34 0.98 2.46
CA PHE A 172 18.88 1.98 1.56
C PHE A 172 20.30 2.46 1.97
N PHE A 173 20.53 2.73 3.25
CA PHE A 173 21.82 3.10 3.80
C PHE A 173 22.63 1.84 4.16
N GLN A 174 22.96 1.04 3.15
CA GLN A 174 23.58 -0.28 3.29
C GLN A 174 25.00 -0.25 3.89
N GLU A 175 25.64 0.93 3.96
CA GLU A 175 26.94 1.12 4.61
C GLU A 175 26.86 0.96 6.13
N ARG A 176 25.64 1.03 6.68
CA ARG A 176 25.38 0.91 8.11
C ARG A 176 24.81 -0.48 8.43
N PRO A 177 25.27 -1.16 9.47
CA PRO A 177 24.80 -2.50 9.82
C PRO A 177 23.34 -2.52 10.32
N GLN A 178 22.87 -1.43 10.94
CA GLN A 178 21.54 -1.38 11.55
C GLN A 178 20.40 -1.39 10.52
N PRO A 179 20.40 -0.58 9.44
CA PRO A 179 19.41 -0.67 8.38
C PRO A 179 19.30 -2.06 7.76
N ILE A 180 20.43 -2.72 7.51
CA ILE A 180 20.46 -4.08 6.96
C ILE A 180 19.79 -5.07 7.92
N ARG A 181 20.14 -5.03 9.22
CA ARG A 181 19.54 -5.92 10.23
C ARG A 181 18.02 -5.71 10.35
N ASN A 182 17.57 -4.45 10.29
CA ASN A 182 16.16 -4.11 10.37
C ASN A 182 15.40 -4.51 9.09
N ALA A 183 16.03 -4.37 7.91
CA ALA A 183 15.50 -4.87 6.66
C ALA A 183 15.35 -6.40 6.65
N LEU A 184 16.33 -7.15 7.16
CA LEU A 184 16.23 -8.61 7.30
C LEU A 184 15.10 -9.03 8.25
N ARG A 185 14.91 -8.33 9.37
CA ARG A 185 13.79 -8.59 10.29
C ARG A 185 12.45 -8.36 9.61
N LEU A 186 12.31 -7.25 8.88
CA LEU A 186 11.13 -6.95 8.07
C LEU A 186 10.89 -8.05 7.03
N TRP A 187 11.96 -8.46 6.33
CA TRP A 187 11.89 -9.53 5.33
C TRP A 187 11.33 -10.83 5.90
N VAL A 188 11.82 -11.27 7.07
CA VAL A 188 11.33 -12.48 7.74
C VAL A 188 9.85 -12.38 8.07
N VAL A 189 9.40 -11.25 8.63
CA VAL A 189 7.97 -11.05 8.94
C VAL A 189 7.13 -11.09 7.67
N TYR A 190 7.58 -10.43 6.60
CA TYR A 190 6.87 -10.46 5.33
C TYR A 190 6.79 -11.88 4.76
N ARG A 191 7.89 -12.68 4.80
CA ARG A 191 7.86 -14.08 4.32
C ARG A 191 6.82 -14.93 5.07
N VAL A 192 6.68 -14.74 6.38
CA VAL A 192 5.63 -15.45 7.15
C VAL A 192 4.22 -15.02 6.70
N ALA A 193 4.01 -13.70 6.50
CA ALA A 193 2.73 -13.16 6.02
C ALA A 193 2.41 -13.64 4.60
N ASP A 194 3.41 -13.61 3.72
CA ASP A 194 3.26 -13.99 2.30
C ASP A 194 3.02 -15.50 2.16
N ALA A 195 3.64 -16.32 3.02
CA ALA A 195 3.36 -17.76 3.07
C ALA A 195 1.90 -18.03 3.48
N ALA A 196 1.35 -17.27 4.43
CA ALA A 196 -0.06 -17.36 4.79
C ALA A 196 -0.98 -16.95 3.63
N LEU A 197 -0.64 -15.86 2.92
CA LEU A 197 -1.38 -15.44 1.73
C LEU A 197 -1.34 -16.49 0.63
N LEU A 198 -0.14 -17.02 0.33
CA LEU A 198 0.04 -18.06 -0.68
C LEU A 198 -0.76 -19.33 -0.34
N LEU A 199 -0.73 -19.75 0.93
CA LEU A 199 -1.52 -20.92 1.37
C LEU A 199 -3.02 -20.66 1.23
N ALA A 200 -3.49 -19.45 1.56
CA ALA A 200 -4.89 -19.05 1.32
C ALA A 200 -5.25 -19.15 -0.17
N VAL A 201 -4.38 -18.63 -1.06
CA VAL A 201 -4.55 -18.74 -2.52
C VAL A 201 -4.69 -20.18 -2.98
N VAL A 202 -3.78 -21.07 -2.53
CA VAL A 202 -3.79 -22.49 -2.90
C VAL A 202 -5.08 -23.18 -2.43
N VAL A 203 -5.49 -22.95 -1.18
CA VAL A 203 -6.73 -23.54 -0.64
C VAL A 203 -7.95 -23.05 -1.42
N MET A 204 -8.00 -21.78 -1.74
CA MET A 204 -9.11 -21.18 -2.49
C MET A 204 -9.18 -21.70 -3.92
N HIS A 205 -8.03 -21.82 -4.58
CA HIS A 205 -7.93 -22.36 -5.93
C HIS A 205 -8.38 -23.82 -5.98
N HIS A 206 -7.99 -24.62 -4.97
CA HIS A 206 -8.37 -26.03 -4.89
C HIS A 206 -9.87 -26.25 -4.61
N GLN A 207 -10.53 -25.32 -3.89
CA GLN A 207 -11.96 -25.40 -3.57
C GLN A 207 -12.87 -24.86 -4.67
N GLY A 208 -12.33 -24.07 -5.58
CA GLY A 208 -13.10 -23.35 -6.58
C GLY A 208 -13.47 -24.13 -7.85
N GLU A 209 -13.10 -25.39 -7.98
CA GLU A 209 -13.31 -26.30 -9.16
C GLU A 209 -13.04 -25.68 -10.55
N THR A 210 -13.04 -24.35 -10.69
CA THR A 210 -12.95 -23.61 -11.97
C THR A 210 -11.75 -22.67 -12.07
N GLY A 211 -10.86 -22.58 -11.08
CA GLY A 211 -9.65 -21.72 -11.15
C GLY A 211 -9.91 -20.22 -11.38
N THR A 212 -11.16 -19.81 -11.45
CA THR A 212 -11.54 -18.43 -11.70
C THR A 212 -11.63 -17.66 -10.39
N GLY A 213 -10.88 -16.57 -10.29
CA GLY A 213 -10.84 -15.67 -9.12
C GLY A 213 -12.19 -15.03 -8.72
N HIS A 214 -13.27 -15.36 -9.44
CA HIS A 214 -14.64 -14.93 -9.15
C HIS A 214 -15.13 -15.32 -7.76
N LEU A 215 -14.55 -16.34 -7.12
CA LEU A 215 -14.93 -16.76 -5.78
C LEU A 215 -14.58 -15.75 -4.69
N LEU A 216 -13.59 -14.88 -4.91
CA LEU A 216 -13.19 -13.86 -3.93
C LEU A 216 -13.82 -12.51 -4.17
N TRP A 217 -13.83 -12.10 -5.44
CA TRP A 217 -14.28 -10.75 -5.78
C TRP A 217 -15.73 -10.71 -6.19
N GLY A 218 -16.32 -11.87 -6.56
CA GLY A 218 -17.69 -11.98 -7.08
C GLY A 218 -17.86 -11.33 -8.45
N GLU A 219 -19.00 -11.61 -9.09
CA GLU A 219 -19.42 -10.91 -10.31
C GLU A 219 -20.01 -9.53 -10.03
N SER A 220 -20.26 -9.23 -8.75
CA SER A 220 -20.90 -7.98 -8.32
C SER A 220 -19.89 -6.94 -7.81
N SER A 221 -20.21 -5.66 -8.05
CA SER A 221 -19.37 -4.53 -7.59
C SER A 221 -19.22 -4.49 -6.06
N TRP A 222 -18.02 -4.19 -5.58
CA TRP A 222 -17.82 -3.90 -4.15
C TRP A 222 -18.78 -2.78 -3.68
N PRO A 223 -19.45 -2.92 -2.55
CA PRO A 223 -19.31 -3.88 -1.47
C PRO A 223 -20.28 -5.07 -1.49
N GLN A 224 -20.82 -5.47 -2.62
CA GLN A 224 -21.82 -6.55 -2.71
C GLN A 224 -21.20 -7.94 -2.47
N LYS A 225 -22.07 -8.93 -2.16
CA LYS A 225 -21.64 -10.27 -1.73
C LYS A 225 -21.21 -11.14 -2.91
N PRO A 226 -20.00 -11.76 -2.88
CA PRO A 226 -19.61 -12.79 -3.83
C PRO A 226 -20.18 -14.17 -3.46
N ALA A 227 -19.85 -15.19 -4.30
CA ALA A 227 -20.20 -16.58 -4.10
C ALA A 227 -19.58 -17.17 -2.81
N VAL A 228 -20.24 -18.13 -2.20
CA VAL A 228 -19.93 -18.68 -0.87
C VAL A 228 -18.88 -19.78 -1.00
N LEU A 229 -17.75 -19.63 -0.31
CA LEU A 229 -16.84 -20.77 -0.02
C LEU A 229 -17.54 -21.78 0.91
N LEU A 230 -17.16 -23.06 0.84
CA LEU A 230 -17.65 -24.06 1.78
C LEU A 230 -17.34 -23.63 3.22
N PRO A 231 -18.31 -23.69 4.18
CA PRO A 231 -18.18 -23.04 5.50
C PRO A 231 -16.93 -23.42 6.31
N PHE A 232 -16.49 -24.67 6.21
CA PHE A 232 -15.30 -25.16 6.94
C PHE A 232 -14.01 -24.49 6.44
N TRP A 233 -13.81 -24.39 5.12
CA TRP A 233 -12.61 -23.80 4.53
C TRP A 233 -12.58 -22.27 4.65
N SER A 234 -13.75 -21.64 4.64
CA SER A 234 -13.87 -20.18 4.76
C SER A 234 -13.23 -19.65 6.04
N TRP A 235 -13.34 -20.37 7.17
CA TRP A 235 -12.72 -19.96 8.43
C TRP A 235 -11.20 -20.02 8.36
N TRP A 236 -10.64 -21.12 7.85
CA TRP A 236 -9.19 -21.29 7.72
C TRP A 236 -8.58 -20.30 6.72
N VAL A 237 -9.20 -20.14 5.57
CA VAL A 237 -8.81 -19.13 4.57
C VAL A 237 -8.87 -17.73 5.19
N GLY A 238 -9.94 -17.40 5.88
CA GLY A 238 -10.08 -16.11 6.55
C GLY A 238 -8.98 -15.88 7.58
N LEU A 239 -8.64 -16.88 8.40
CA LEU A 239 -7.54 -16.77 9.37
C LEU A 239 -6.18 -16.54 8.67
N LEU A 240 -5.89 -17.27 7.60
CA LEU A 240 -4.66 -17.08 6.82
C LEU A 240 -4.57 -15.67 6.22
N LEU A 241 -5.68 -15.15 5.71
CA LEU A 241 -5.76 -13.79 5.16
C LEU A 241 -5.61 -12.72 6.26
N VAL A 242 -6.12 -12.96 7.47
CA VAL A 242 -5.86 -12.09 8.64
C VAL A 242 -4.39 -12.08 9.01
N ILE A 243 -3.71 -13.25 9.01
CA ILE A 243 -2.26 -13.34 9.28
C ILE A 243 -1.47 -12.58 8.21
N ALA A 244 -1.82 -12.76 6.93
CA ALA A 244 -1.19 -12.02 5.83
C ALA A 244 -1.34 -10.51 6.00
N ALA A 245 -2.57 -10.03 6.25
CA ALA A 245 -2.84 -8.62 6.50
C ALA A 245 -2.11 -8.10 7.74
N ALA A 246 -2.07 -8.88 8.82
CA ALA A 246 -1.39 -8.52 10.06
C ALA A 246 0.12 -8.30 9.85
N GLY A 247 0.79 -9.19 9.12
CA GLY A 247 2.21 -9.02 8.81
C GLY A 247 2.48 -7.78 7.95
N LYS A 248 1.67 -7.54 6.91
CA LYS A 248 1.83 -6.40 6.01
C LYS A 248 1.49 -5.06 6.65
N SER A 249 0.44 -5.01 7.47
CA SER A 249 -0.05 -3.80 8.14
C SER A 249 0.50 -3.61 9.55
N ALA A 250 1.50 -4.39 9.95
CA ALA A 250 2.12 -4.33 11.28
C ALA A 250 1.13 -4.50 12.46
N LEU A 251 0.05 -5.24 12.27
CA LEU A 251 -0.86 -5.56 13.38
C LEU A 251 -0.17 -6.51 14.37
N LEU A 252 -0.67 -6.61 15.57
CA LEU A 252 -0.20 -7.61 16.53
C LEU A 252 -0.32 -9.04 15.93
N PRO A 253 0.62 -9.93 16.21
CA PRO A 253 1.86 -9.75 16.97
C PRO A 253 3.03 -9.16 16.17
N PHE A 254 2.84 -8.77 14.92
CA PHE A 254 3.89 -8.38 13.97
C PHE A 254 4.28 -6.89 14.05
N SER A 255 3.72 -6.10 14.98
CA SER A 255 3.90 -4.64 15.08
C SER A 255 5.36 -4.16 15.26
N GLY A 256 6.24 -5.03 15.75
CA GLY A 256 7.60 -4.66 16.12
C GLY A 256 8.53 -4.27 14.97
N TRP A 257 8.20 -4.56 13.71
CA TRP A 257 9.02 -4.18 12.56
C TRP A 257 8.82 -2.73 12.12
N LEU A 258 7.62 -2.15 12.33
CA LEU A 258 7.25 -0.85 11.77
C LEU A 258 8.15 0.31 12.24
N PRO A 259 8.39 0.52 13.56
CA PRO A 259 9.30 1.57 14.00
C PRO A 259 10.75 1.32 13.54
N ARG A 260 11.17 0.06 13.41
CA ARG A 260 12.50 -0.31 12.94
C ARG A 260 12.70 -0.06 11.44
N ALA A 261 11.63 -0.04 10.68
CA ALA A 261 11.66 0.30 9.25
C ALA A 261 11.92 1.79 8.98
N MET A 262 11.93 2.65 10.02
CA MET A 262 12.21 4.09 9.89
C MET A 262 13.68 4.43 9.60
N GLU A 263 14.56 3.44 9.48
CA GLU A 263 15.97 3.59 9.11
C GLU A 263 16.18 4.10 7.67
N GLY A 264 15.23 3.85 6.79
CA GLY A 264 15.26 4.34 5.40
C GLY A 264 15.16 5.86 5.28
N PRO A 265 15.35 6.41 4.05
CA PRO A 265 15.14 7.83 3.79
C PRO A 265 13.73 8.28 4.18
N THR A 266 13.57 9.56 4.57
CA THR A 266 12.25 10.08 4.96
C THR A 266 11.18 9.92 3.87
N PRO A 267 11.47 10.10 2.56
CA PRO A 267 10.49 9.83 1.50
C PRO A 267 9.96 8.39 1.51
N SER A 268 10.84 7.40 1.72
CA SER A 268 10.39 6.01 1.83
C SER A 268 9.56 5.78 3.08
N SER A 269 9.94 6.34 4.23
CA SER A 269 9.14 6.23 5.46
C SER A 269 7.74 6.80 5.27
N ALA A 270 7.61 7.94 4.58
CA ALA A 270 6.33 8.60 4.32
C ALA A 270 5.39 7.73 3.49
N ILE A 271 5.87 7.24 2.32
CA ILE A 271 4.99 6.57 1.35
C ILE A 271 4.70 5.11 1.73
N PHE A 272 5.70 4.39 2.26
CA PHE A 272 5.55 2.98 2.58
C PHE A 272 4.83 2.77 3.91
N TYR A 273 5.37 3.35 4.98
CA TYR A 273 4.95 3.01 6.33
C TYR A 273 3.99 4.02 6.94
N GLY A 274 4.00 5.25 6.42
CA GLY A 274 3.01 6.26 6.76
C GLY A 274 1.70 6.09 5.99
N ALA A 275 1.78 5.77 4.68
CA ALA A 275 0.66 5.95 3.77
C ALA A 275 0.17 4.71 3.04
N LEU A 276 0.96 4.05 2.19
CA LEU A 276 0.42 3.09 1.22
C LEU A 276 0.68 1.63 1.59
N SER A 277 1.95 1.22 1.78
CA SER A 277 2.28 -0.18 2.03
C SER A 277 1.60 -0.74 3.27
N VAL A 278 1.56 0.04 4.36
CA VAL A 278 0.92 -0.36 5.62
C VAL A 278 -0.61 -0.52 5.46
N HIS A 279 -1.22 0.20 4.52
CA HIS A 279 -2.65 0.08 4.23
C HIS A 279 -2.98 -1.03 3.23
N LEU A 280 -1.99 -1.69 2.62
CA LEU A 280 -2.27 -2.76 1.66
C LEU A 280 -2.91 -3.99 2.32
N GLY A 281 -2.52 -4.34 3.56
CA GLY A 281 -3.22 -5.37 4.33
C GLY A 281 -4.65 -4.96 4.70
N VAL A 282 -4.86 -3.70 5.07
CA VAL A 282 -6.21 -3.14 5.29
C VAL A 282 -7.05 -3.20 4.01
N PHE A 283 -6.46 -2.86 2.86
CA PHE A 283 -7.11 -2.98 1.55
C PHE A 283 -7.55 -4.41 1.26
N LEU A 284 -6.71 -5.41 1.54
CA LEU A 284 -7.07 -6.83 1.43
C LEU A 284 -8.27 -7.16 2.32
N LEU A 285 -8.28 -6.73 3.58
CA LEU A 285 -9.41 -6.96 4.49
C LEU A 285 -10.69 -6.28 4.02
N LEU A 286 -10.61 -5.06 3.49
CA LEU A 286 -11.76 -4.36 2.89
C LEU A 286 -12.29 -5.08 1.66
N ARG A 287 -11.42 -5.58 0.79
CA ARG A 287 -11.78 -6.33 -0.42
C ARG A 287 -12.58 -7.59 -0.07
N LEU A 288 -12.25 -8.22 1.05
CA LEU A 288 -12.86 -9.43 1.55
C LEU A 288 -13.98 -9.18 2.59
N GLY A 289 -14.53 -7.98 2.64
CA GLY A 289 -15.50 -7.56 3.65
C GLY A 289 -16.67 -8.55 3.87
N HIS A 290 -17.15 -9.18 2.79
CA HIS A 290 -18.20 -10.19 2.84
C HIS A 290 -17.82 -11.46 3.63
N LEU A 291 -16.55 -11.83 3.65
CA LEU A 291 -16.07 -13.01 4.38
C LEU A 291 -16.23 -12.83 5.90
N TRP A 292 -15.89 -11.64 6.39
CA TRP A 292 -16.03 -11.28 7.81
C TRP A 292 -17.49 -11.21 8.24
N GLU A 293 -18.37 -10.71 7.38
CA GLU A 293 -19.81 -10.68 7.64
C GLU A 293 -20.44 -12.07 7.70
N SER A 294 -19.90 -13.01 6.92
CA SER A 294 -20.40 -14.39 6.90
C SER A 294 -19.91 -15.23 8.08
N ILE A 295 -18.80 -14.82 8.74
CA ILE A 295 -18.16 -15.56 9.83
C ILE A 295 -17.95 -14.65 11.04
N PRO A 296 -18.93 -14.54 11.94
CA PRO A 296 -18.88 -13.61 13.08
C PRO A 296 -17.64 -13.76 13.98
N SER A 297 -17.10 -14.99 14.12
CA SER A 297 -15.88 -15.22 14.90
C SER A 297 -14.65 -14.53 14.31
N LEU A 298 -14.52 -14.48 13.00
CA LEU A 298 -13.45 -13.74 12.32
C LEU A 298 -13.66 -12.23 12.39
N ALA A 299 -14.90 -11.76 12.25
CA ALA A 299 -15.24 -10.35 12.44
C ALA A 299 -14.85 -9.88 13.85
N TYR A 300 -15.20 -10.66 14.87
CA TYR A 300 -14.81 -10.38 16.25
C TYR A 300 -13.28 -10.40 16.43
N LEU A 301 -12.60 -11.38 15.83
CA LEU A 301 -11.13 -11.45 15.83
C LEU A 301 -10.50 -10.18 15.24
N LEU A 302 -11.01 -9.68 14.11
CA LEU A 302 -10.55 -8.44 13.50
C LEU A 302 -10.78 -7.22 14.41
N ALA A 303 -11.95 -7.12 15.04
CA ALA A 303 -12.25 -6.03 15.95
C ALA A 303 -11.29 -6.02 17.16
N VAL A 304 -11.09 -7.16 17.79
CA VAL A 304 -10.19 -7.30 18.94
C VAL A 304 -8.73 -7.07 18.55
N LEU A 305 -8.29 -7.64 17.43
CA LEU A 305 -6.94 -7.47 16.89
C LEU A 305 -6.65 -6.00 16.57
N GLY A 306 -7.61 -5.32 15.93
CA GLY A 306 -7.51 -3.92 15.59
C GLY A 306 -7.42 -3.03 16.82
N LEU A 307 -8.35 -3.15 17.76
CA LEU A 307 -8.34 -2.39 19.02
C LEU A 307 -7.10 -2.69 19.87
N GLY A 308 -6.71 -3.95 19.98
CA GLY A 308 -5.49 -4.36 20.69
C GLY A 308 -4.24 -3.74 20.07
N THR A 309 -4.15 -3.70 18.72
CA THR A 309 -3.06 -3.04 18.01
C THR A 309 -3.06 -1.54 18.25
N ALA A 310 -4.22 -0.88 18.21
CA ALA A 310 -4.32 0.56 18.45
C ALA A 310 -3.89 0.91 19.89
N LEU A 311 -4.33 0.16 20.87
CA LEU A 311 -3.94 0.34 22.27
C LEU A 311 -2.43 0.11 22.48
N PHE A 312 -1.89 -0.98 21.95
CA PHE A 312 -0.45 -1.25 21.99
C PHE A 312 0.35 -0.10 21.37
N ALA A 313 -0.06 0.34 20.16
CA ALA A 313 0.62 1.40 19.45
C ALA A 313 0.54 2.74 20.21
N TYR A 314 -0.57 3.05 20.86
CA TYR A 314 -0.70 4.22 21.72
C TYR A 314 0.29 4.17 22.88
N LEU A 315 0.33 3.07 23.63
CA LEU A 315 1.22 2.91 24.78
C LEU A 315 2.70 2.93 24.34
N ALA A 316 3.05 2.20 23.29
CA ALA A 316 4.42 2.15 22.80
C ALA A 316 4.88 3.48 22.18
N GLY A 317 3.99 4.18 21.49
CA GLY A 317 4.25 5.49 20.87
C GLY A 317 4.46 6.61 21.90
N SER A 318 3.78 6.55 23.05
CA SER A 318 3.87 7.58 24.11
C SER A 318 5.27 7.70 24.73
N VAL A 319 6.08 6.65 24.67
CA VAL A 319 7.44 6.61 25.22
C VAL A 319 8.55 6.84 24.18
N GLN A 320 8.20 7.03 22.91
CA GLN A 320 9.17 7.27 21.85
C GLN A 320 9.73 8.70 21.89
N THR A 321 11.02 8.84 21.61
CA THR A 321 11.71 10.12 21.55
C THR A 321 12.07 10.54 20.12
N ASP A 322 12.10 9.60 19.17
CA ASP A 322 12.35 9.86 17.76
C ASP A 322 11.05 10.17 17.00
N ILE A 323 11.05 11.28 16.25
CA ILE A 323 9.86 11.77 15.55
C ILE A 323 9.33 10.78 14.50
N LYS A 324 10.21 10.08 13.78
CA LYS A 324 9.77 9.08 12.80
C LYS A 324 9.09 7.89 13.48
N SER A 325 9.64 7.44 14.62
CA SER A 325 9.06 6.37 15.41
C SER A 325 7.70 6.76 16.00
N VAL A 326 7.56 8.01 16.49
CA VAL A 326 6.28 8.55 16.96
C VAL A 326 5.24 8.53 15.84
N LEU A 327 5.61 9.03 14.63
CA LEU A 327 4.71 9.03 13.47
C LEU A 327 4.35 7.61 13.01
N ALA A 328 5.28 6.66 13.09
CA ALA A 328 5.04 5.25 12.77
C ALA A 328 3.99 4.63 13.72
N PHE A 329 4.14 4.82 15.03
CA PHE A 329 3.15 4.36 16.00
C PHE A 329 1.81 5.09 15.86
N ALA A 330 1.83 6.38 15.57
CA ALA A 330 0.61 7.15 15.29
C ALA A 330 -0.11 6.63 14.04
N SER A 331 0.61 6.21 12.99
CA SER A 331 0.03 5.52 11.85
C SER A 331 -0.57 4.17 12.26
N LEU A 332 0.14 3.39 13.09
CA LEU A 332 -0.30 2.08 13.54
C LEU A 332 -1.57 2.15 14.41
N ILE A 333 -1.75 3.20 15.21
CA ILE A 333 -3.01 3.44 15.94
C ILE A 333 -4.17 3.51 14.95
N GLN A 334 -4.04 4.32 13.91
CA GLN A 334 -5.11 4.52 12.92
C GLN A 334 -5.37 3.23 12.12
N VAL A 335 -4.31 2.53 11.71
CA VAL A 335 -4.44 1.22 11.05
C VAL A 335 -5.20 0.22 11.93
N GLY A 336 -4.89 0.18 13.24
CA GLY A 336 -5.60 -0.66 14.19
C GLY A 336 -7.09 -0.29 14.29
N LEU A 337 -7.41 1.01 14.37
CA LEU A 337 -8.80 1.48 14.39
C LEU A 337 -9.54 1.12 13.09
N ILE A 338 -8.91 1.32 11.92
CA ILE A 338 -9.51 0.95 10.63
C ILE A 338 -9.81 -0.56 10.57
N VAL A 339 -8.91 -1.41 11.08
CA VAL A 339 -9.14 -2.86 11.14
C VAL A 339 -10.29 -3.20 12.09
N ALA A 340 -10.41 -2.50 13.22
CA ALA A 340 -11.55 -2.67 14.13
C ALA A 340 -12.88 -2.24 13.48
N GLU A 341 -12.89 -1.14 12.73
CA GLU A 341 -14.04 -0.67 11.95
C GLU A 341 -14.50 -1.74 10.92
N ILE A 342 -13.54 -2.41 10.25
CA ILE A 342 -13.83 -3.53 9.35
C ILE A 342 -14.44 -4.70 10.11
N GLY A 343 -13.90 -5.02 11.29
CA GLY A 343 -14.43 -6.08 12.16
C GLY A 343 -15.85 -5.82 12.65
N VAL A 344 -16.24 -4.54 12.82
CA VAL A 344 -17.62 -4.13 13.14
C VAL A 344 -18.55 -4.24 11.92
N GLY A 345 -18.01 -4.46 10.72
CA GLY A 345 -18.78 -4.60 9.48
C GLY A 345 -18.94 -3.30 8.68
N TRP A 346 -18.24 -2.24 9.06
CA TRP A 346 -18.22 -1.01 8.27
C TRP A 346 -17.37 -1.18 7.01
N ARG A 347 -17.74 -0.51 5.92
CA ARG A 347 -17.03 -0.59 4.64
C ARG A 347 -16.58 0.76 4.10
N TYR A 348 -17.47 1.75 4.07
CA TYR A 348 -17.15 3.08 3.55
C TYR A 348 -16.36 3.93 4.54
N ILE A 349 -16.65 3.80 5.85
CA ILE A 349 -15.94 4.54 6.89
C ILE A 349 -14.47 4.14 6.95
N PRO A 350 -14.11 2.83 7.01
CA PRO A 350 -12.70 2.43 6.98
C PRO A 350 -11.98 2.83 5.69
N LEU A 351 -12.66 2.87 4.54
CA LEU A 351 -12.07 3.37 3.29
C LEU A 351 -11.77 4.88 3.38
N ALA A 352 -12.73 5.68 3.83
CA ALA A 352 -12.52 7.12 4.01
C ALA A 352 -11.43 7.41 5.06
N HIS A 353 -11.41 6.64 6.16
CA HIS A 353 -10.40 6.72 7.20
C HIS A 353 -9.01 6.38 6.67
N LEU A 354 -8.88 5.31 5.87
CA LEU A 354 -7.64 4.92 5.20
C LEU A 354 -7.09 6.06 4.35
N VAL A 355 -7.92 6.64 3.46
CA VAL A 355 -7.52 7.75 2.57
C VAL A 355 -7.08 8.97 3.39
N GLY A 356 -7.87 9.36 4.38
CA GLY A 356 -7.55 10.49 5.27
C GLY A 356 -6.24 10.28 6.03
N ASN A 357 -6.06 9.09 6.62
CA ASN A 357 -4.83 8.76 7.35
C ASN A 357 -3.61 8.76 6.42
N ALA A 358 -3.71 8.17 5.23
CA ALA A 358 -2.60 8.14 4.28
C ALA A 358 -2.15 9.55 3.87
N CYS A 359 -3.10 10.44 3.57
CA CYS A 359 -2.81 11.85 3.26
C CYS A 359 -2.17 12.57 4.45
N LEU A 360 -2.76 12.45 5.64
CA LEU A 360 -2.28 13.10 6.85
C LEU A 360 -0.85 12.64 7.21
N ARG A 361 -0.59 11.35 7.21
CA ARG A 361 0.74 10.81 7.55
C ARG A 361 1.79 11.21 6.52
N THR A 362 1.48 11.16 5.23
CA THR A 362 2.40 11.65 4.20
C THR A 362 2.80 13.10 4.47
N PHE A 363 1.84 13.96 4.75
CA PHE A 363 2.08 15.36 5.06
C PHE A 363 2.97 15.53 6.31
N GLN A 364 2.69 14.81 7.39
CA GLN A 364 3.46 14.86 8.64
C GLN A 364 4.91 14.38 8.44
N PHE A 365 5.13 13.28 7.71
CA PHE A 365 6.48 12.80 7.39
C PHE A 365 7.27 13.78 6.53
N ILE A 366 6.64 14.43 5.55
CA ILE A 366 7.31 15.43 4.70
C ILE A 366 7.75 16.65 5.55
N ARG A 367 6.98 17.02 6.56
CA ARG A 367 7.32 18.12 7.47
C ARG A 367 8.35 17.76 8.55
N ALA A 368 8.51 16.50 8.88
CA ALA A 368 9.42 16.05 9.95
C ALA A 368 10.87 16.53 9.79
N PRO A 369 11.51 16.53 8.60
CA PRO A 369 12.86 17.06 8.43
C PRO A 369 12.98 18.57 8.74
N SER A 370 11.99 19.38 8.36
CA SER A 370 12.01 20.81 8.65
C SER A 370 11.90 21.11 10.14
N LEU A 371 11.06 20.36 10.86
CA LEU A 371 10.94 20.49 12.32
C LEU A 371 12.25 20.17 13.04
N LEU A 372 12.98 19.15 12.59
CA LEU A 372 14.30 18.82 13.15
C LEU A 372 15.33 19.93 12.85
N HIS A 373 15.28 20.51 11.68
CA HIS A 373 16.13 21.63 11.30
C HIS A 373 15.82 22.88 12.12
N ASP A 374 14.57 23.23 12.29
CA ASP A 374 14.11 24.39 13.06
C ASP A 374 14.51 24.23 14.55
N ARG A 375 14.34 23.01 15.10
CA ARG A 375 14.80 22.71 16.45
C ARG A 375 16.32 22.92 16.60
N ARG A 376 17.14 22.39 15.68
CA ARG A 376 18.60 22.58 15.69
C ARG A 376 18.99 24.05 15.57
N ARG A 377 18.27 24.84 14.77
CA ARG A 377 18.47 26.29 14.69
C ARG A 377 18.17 26.99 16.01
N MET A 378 17.08 26.64 16.68
CA MET A 378 16.76 27.16 18.00
C MET A 378 17.81 26.75 19.05
N GLU A 379 18.23 25.51 19.09
CA GLU A 379 19.31 25.04 19.98
C GLU A 379 20.63 25.78 19.71
N SER A 380 20.97 25.99 18.44
CA SER A 380 22.17 26.76 18.07
C SER A 380 22.07 28.24 18.47
N ALA A 381 20.90 28.85 18.35
CA ALA A 381 20.66 30.25 18.73
C ALA A 381 20.69 30.45 20.25
N LEU A 382 20.29 29.44 21.02
CA LEU A 382 20.28 29.46 22.49
C LEU A 382 21.62 29.05 23.10
N GLY A 383 22.58 28.57 22.27
CA GLY A 383 23.88 28.09 22.74
C GLY A 383 23.81 26.82 23.62
N GLY A 384 22.69 26.08 23.57
CA GLY A 384 22.45 24.88 24.36
C GLY A 384 21.26 24.06 23.86
N HIS A 385 21.16 22.83 24.36
CA HIS A 385 20.04 21.98 24.02
C HIS A 385 18.75 22.47 24.68
N LEU A 386 17.65 22.51 23.90
CA LEU A 386 16.32 22.74 24.42
C LEU A 386 15.97 21.65 25.44
N PRO A 387 15.42 22.00 26.60
CA PRO A 387 15.01 21.02 27.58
C PRO A 387 14.04 20.02 26.94
N ARG A 388 14.27 18.73 27.17
CA ARG A 388 13.30 17.71 26.80
C ARG A 388 12.07 17.94 27.64
N PRO A 389 10.87 17.91 27.03
CA PRO A 389 9.66 17.96 27.84
C PRO A 389 9.73 16.85 28.90
N SER A 390 9.67 17.22 30.16
CA SER A 390 9.72 16.28 31.29
C SER A 390 8.51 15.38 31.41
N GLU A 391 7.47 15.65 30.66
CA GLU A 391 6.26 14.83 30.58
C GLU A 391 6.29 13.97 29.31
N PRO A 392 5.91 12.67 29.41
CA PRO A 392 5.65 11.87 28.21
C PRO A 392 4.57 12.58 27.42
N PHE A 393 4.89 12.94 26.15
CA PHE A 393 3.94 13.59 25.27
C PHE A 393 2.72 12.68 25.09
N PRO A 394 1.50 13.08 25.49
CA PRO A 394 0.31 12.43 24.98
C PRO A 394 0.33 12.60 23.46
N LEU A 395 0.14 11.52 22.72
CA LEU A 395 0.11 11.53 21.25
C LEU A 395 -0.82 12.61 20.66
N ALA A 396 -1.91 12.91 21.37
CA ALA A 396 -2.82 14.02 21.06
C ALA A 396 -2.13 15.41 21.07
N ARG A 397 -1.15 15.64 21.95
CA ARG A 397 -0.40 16.91 21.97
C ARG A 397 0.67 16.98 20.88
N ALA A 398 1.23 15.83 20.48
CA ALA A 398 2.13 15.80 19.33
C ALA A 398 1.38 16.11 18.04
N GLU A 399 0.15 15.64 17.88
CA GLU A 399 -0.70 16.00 16.74
C GLU A 399 -1.09 17.49 16.75
N LEU A 400 -1.45 18.05 17.89
CA LEU A 400 -1.82 19.47 18.02
C LEU A 400 -0.63 20.43 17.83
N ARG A 401 0.61 20.02 18.07
CA ARG A 401 1.80 20.86 17.83
C ARG A 401 2.40 20.72 16.43
N LEU A 402 1.92 19.78 15.64
CA LEU A 402 2.28 19.62 14.23
C LEU A 402 1.37 20.42 13.28
N TRP A 403 0.34 21.10 13.83
CA TRP A 403 -0.51 22.12 13.20
C TRP A 403 -0.06 23.50 13.64
#